data_1e7625d9a44ce527b6662bb735996189
#
_entry.id   1e7625d9a44ce527b6662bb735996189
#
_cell.length_a   1.000
_cell.length_b   1.000
_cell.length_c   1.000
_cell.angle_alpha   90.00
_cell.angle_beta   90.00
_cell.angle_gamma   90.00
#
_symmetry.space_group_name_H-M   'P 1'
#
loop_
_entity.id
_entity.type
_entity.pdbx_description
1 polymer ?
#
loop_
_entity_poly.entity_id
_entity_poly.type
_entity_poly.pdbx_seq_one_letter_code
_entity_poly.pdbx_strand_id
1 'polypeptide(L)'
;MLDLGTSFLASVARDPNAEAVVEDDLRLTYAQWYRRISALVAGFDRIGLKPGDHLVTVLQNRWQAATLHWACQFAGLVITPINWRAKADEIDFYIANAEATAIAYEDVSTEAVAASTEAQKIVRIGLDTVRDGEFAFASLLENPANDVTPRAGPEATSVMLYTSGTTAKPKGVPRRQRAERAAAIAQVAQNLYARGERTLGVMPLYHTMGVRSLLAMSMIGGCFVCLPRYDSGRALELIEAERISNLYLVPTLYHDLVHHERFHATDVSSVRKLGFAGASMTDGLLQKLVAAFKPDLFVNHYGSSEIYTFTIDQAAPNKPGSAGRAGINQMVRVVKLGAASPDDIAAVQEEGEIIALLAGDESFDGYWRRPEANAKALRQGWYFTGDTGYLDQDGDLFVTGRVDDMIITGGENVSPVEIESCLSLHPAVAEVAVVGLADERWGKIVAAFVKRAAAVEPDALDQFCRSSGLANFKRPRRYVFVEAIPKSPVGKLLRRMLVAGEYESEREPPRRQGNAA
;
A
#
# COMPACT_ATOMS: atom_id res chain seq x y z
N MET A 1 13.71 -7.18 23.66
CA MET A 1 13.51 -6.41 22.40
C MET A 1 12.77 -5.13 22.76
N LEU A 2 13.08 -3.99 22.11
CA LEU A 2 12.35 -2.75 22.34
C LEU A 2 10.95 -2.82 21.70
N ASP A 3 9.95 -2.24 22.37
CA ASP A 3 8.66 -1.90 21.78
C ASP A 3 8.77 -0.63 20.90
N LEU A 4 7.67 -0.27 20.21
CA LEU A 4 7.62 0.93 19.36
C LEU A 4 7.74 2.23 20.15
N GLY A 5 7.04 2.35 21.27
CA GLY A 5 7.07 3.56 22.09
C GLY A 5 8.47 3.84 22.65
N THR A 6 9.16 2.83 23.17
CA THR A 6 10.56 2.95 23.60
C THR A 6 11.50 3.31 22.45
N SER A 7 11.24 2.76 21.24
CA SER A 7 12.01 3.13 20.05
C SER A 7 11.78 4.59 19.63
N PHE A 8 10.57 5.11 19.79
CA PHE A 8 10.24 6.51 19.56
C PHE A 8 10.96 7.42 20.57
N LEU A 9 10.95 7.05 21.87
CA LEU A 9 11.69 7.78 22.91
C LEU A 9 13.19 7.85 22.62
N ALA A 10 13.77 6.78 22.08
CA ALA A 10 15.17 6.79 21.66
C ALA A 10 15.42 7.80 20.53
N SER A 11 14.45 8.05 19.66
CA SER A 11 14.55 9.09 18.62
C SER A 11 14.43 10.49 19.21
N VAL A 12 13.51 10.70 20.14
CA VAL A 12 13.39 11.96 20.91
C VAL A 12 14.71 12.27 21.64
N ALA A 13 15.29 11.26 22.30
CA ALA A 13 16.54 11.44 23.06
C ALA A 13 17.74 11.76 22.16
N ARG A 14 17.77 11.20 20.92
CA ARG A 14 18.86 11.46 19.98
C ARG A 14 18.85 12.87 19.42
N ASP A 15 17.67 13.40 19.09
CA ASP A 15 17.53 14.74 18.55
C ASP A 15 16.12 15.29 18.80
N PRO A 16 15.89 15.89 19.98
CA PRO A 16 14.57 16.41 20.34
C PRO A 16 14.11 17.58 19.46
N ASN A 17 15.04 18.28 18.80
CA ASN A 17 14.77 19.46 18.01
C ASN A 17 14.64 19.18 16.51
N ALA A 18 14.93 17.96 16.03
CA ALA A 18 14.69 17.59 14.64
C ALA A 18 13.20 17.67 14.31
N GLU A 19 12.87 18.16 13.12
CA GLU A 19 11.50 18.13 12.62
C GLU A 19 11.02 16.68 12.42
N ALA A 20 9.87 16.36 12.99
CA ALA A 20 9.29 15.03 12.95
C ALA A 20 8.06 14.94 12.04
N VAL A 21 7.19 15.94 12.10
CA VAL A 21 5.94 16.01 11.33
C VAL A 21 5.72 17.42 10.81
N VAL A 22 5.34 17.49 9.54
CA VAL A 22 4.96 18.75 8.87
C VAL A 22 3.61 18.57 8.19
N GLU A 23 2.70 19.53 8.34
CA GLU A 23 1.45 19.65 7.60
C GLU A 23 1.14 21.14 7.42
N ASP A 24 1.17 21.62 6.21
CA ASP A 24 1.05 23.04 5.86
C ASP A 24 1.98 23.92 6.73
N ASP A 25 1.43 24.84 7.54
CA ASP A 25 2.20 25.70 8.44
C ASP A 25 2.58 25.02 9.78
N LEU A 26 2.02 23.86 10.07
CA LEU A 26 2.34 23.13 11.29
C LEU A 26 3.67 22.40 11.15
N ARG A 27 4.60 22.71 12.04
CA ARG A 27 5.89 22.01 12.16
C ARG A 27 6.08 21.55 13.59
N LEU A 28 6.26 20.25 13.78
CA LEU A 28 6.50 19.65 15.08
C LEU A 28 7.89 19.05 15.15
N THR A 29 8.66 19.46 16.13
CA THR A 29 9.88 18.73 16.50
C THR A 29 9.52 17.43 17.23
N TYR A 30 10.48 16.50 17.34
CA TYR A 30 10.28 15.27 18.10
C TYR A 30 9.85 15.54 19.54
N ALA A 31 10.44 16.52 20.22
CA ALA A 31 10.04 16.91 21.57
C ALA A 31 8.63 17.50 21.64
N GLN A 32 8.24 18.32 20.67
CA GLN A 32 6.90 18.88 20.59
C GLN A 32 5.85 17.80 20.27
N TRP A 33 6.19 16.88 19.36
CA TRP A 33 5.31 15.77 18.99
C TRP A 33 5.12 14.81 20.17
N TYR A 34 6.20 14.46 20.87
CA TYR A 34 6.13 13.63 22.07
C TYR A 34 5.22 14.23 23.15
N ARG A 35 5.26 15.55 23.38
CA ARG A 35 4.34 16.22 24.30
C ARG A 35 2.87 16.07 23.88
N ARG A 36 2.56 16.16 22.59
CA ARG A 36 1.20 15.91 22.08
C ARG A 36 0.78 14.45 22.23
N ILE A 37 1.69 13.53 21.96
CA ILE A 37 1.47 12.09 22.21
C ILE A 37 1.17 11.85 23.69
N SER A 38 1.96 12.41 24.59
CA SER A 38 1.76 12.29 26.05
C SER A 38 0.41 12.85 26.50
N ALA A 39 0.02 14.01 25.95
CA ALA A 39 -1.29 14.62 26.24
C ALA A 39 -2.43 13.72 25.78
N LEU A 40 -2.33 13.12 24.58
CA LEU A 40 -3.34 12.18 24.08
C LEU A 40 -3.44 10.91 24.93
N VAL A 41 -2.32 10.35 25.39
CA VAL A 41 -2.34 9.18 26.29
C VAL A 41 -3.11 9.50 27.56
N ALA A 42 -2.86 10.66 28.18
CA ALA A 42 -3.64 11.12 29.32
C ALA A 42 -5.11 11.40 28.96
N GLY A 43 -5.37 11.90 27.73
CA GLY A 43 -6.70 12.08 27.19
C GLY A 43 -7.45 10.75 27.08
N PHE A 44 -6.81 9.70 26.58
CA PHE A 44 -7.40 8.35 26.49
C PHE A 44 -7.79 7.81 27.86
N ASP A 45 -6.94 8.01 28.89
CA ASP A 45 -7.27 7.63 30.27
C ASP A 45 -8.55 8.35 30.77
N ARG A 46 -8.66 9.66 30.48
CA ARG A 46 -9.83 10.47 30.91
C ARG A 46 -11.16 10.00 30.27
N ILE A 47 -11.09 9.49 29.03
CA ILE A 47 -12.28 8.96 28.34
C ILE A 47 -12.48 7.45 28.54
N GLY A 48 -11.64 6.82 29.40
CA GLY A 48 -11.81 5.45 29.87
C GLY A 48 -11.23 4.36 28.98
N LEU A 49 -10.39 4.69 28.00
CA LEU A 49 -9.69 3.70 27.16
C LEU A 49 -8.57 3.00 27.93
N LYS A 50 -8.39 1.72 27.68
CA LYS A 50 -7.45 0.85 28.41
C LYS A 50 -6.53 0.09 27.45
N PRO A 51 -5.32 -0.31 27.89
CA PRO A 51 -4.45 -1.17 27.09
C PRO A 51 -5.21 -2.40 26.55
N GLY A 52 -5.05 -2.68 25.26
CA GLY A 52 -5.75 -3.75 24.53
C GLY A 52 -7.04 -3.29 23.84
N ASP A 53 -7.61 -2.14 24.17
CA ASP A 53 -8.76 -1.60 23.48
C ASP A 53 -8.43 -1.23 22.03
N HIS A 54 -9.37 -1.44 21.12
CA HIS A 54 -9.24 -1.06 19.71
C HIS A 54 -9.80 0.35 19.47
N LEU A 55 -8.96 1.22 18.91
CA LEU A 55 -9.34 2.53 18.40
C LEU A 55 -9.44 2.48 16.87
N VAL A 56 -10.65 2.48 16.32
CA VAL A 56 -10.86 2.64 14.88
C VAL A 56 -10.56 4.09 14.48
N THR A 57 -9.81 4.29 13.39
CA THR A 57 -9.57 5.63 12.84
C THR A 57 -10.03 5.72 11.40
N VAL A 58 -10.86 6.74 11.10
CA VAL A 58 -11.45 7.01 9.78
C VAL A 58 -10.90 8.36 9.31
N LEU A 59 -9.61 8.37 8.98
CA LEU A 59 -8.81 9.58 8.82
C LEU A 59 -7.98 9.56 7.54
N GLN A 60 -7.79 10.73 6.96
CA GLN A 60 -6.77 11.00 5.95
C GLN A 60 -5.37 11.07 6.60
N ASN A 61 -4.32 11.26 5.81
CA ASN A 61 -2.94 11.31 6.30
C ASN A 61 -2.59 12.67 6.91
N ARG A 62 -3.26 13.01 8.01
CA ARG A 62 -3.07 14.25 8.77
C ARG A 62 -2.10 14.03 9.93
N TRP A 63 -1.53 15.13 10.46
CA TRP A 63 -0.68 15.08 11.64
C TRP A 63 -1.40 14.48 12.87
N GLN A 64 -2.72 14.66 12.97
CA GLN A 64 -3.53 14.05 14.02
C GLN A 64 -3.55 12.52 13.89
N ALA A 65 -3.69 12.01 12.68
CA ALA A 65 -3.67 10.57 12.42
C ALA A 65 -2.31 9.95 12.78
N ALA A 66 -1.19 10.61 12.42
CA ALA A 66 0.15 10.21 12.81
C ALA A 66 0.34 10.27 14.34
N THR A 67 -0.22 11.29 14.99
CA THR A 67 -0.14 11.46 16.45
C THR A 67 -0.97 10.41 17.19
N LEU A 68 -2.20 10.12 16.71
CA LEU A 68 -3.05 9.05 17.23
C LEU A 68 -2.37 7.68 17.09
N HIS A 69 -1.71 7.42 15.96
CA HIS A 69 -0.95 6.18 15.78
C HIS A 69 0.07 5.99 16.91
N TRP A 70 0.90 7.00 17.14
CA TRP A 70 1.92 6.91 18.20
C TRP A 70 1.32 6.91 19.61
N ALA A 71 0.28 7.70 19.87
CA ALA A 71 -0.39 7.69 21.18
C ALA A 71 -0.96 6.30 21.52
N CYS A 72 -1.50 5.57 20.53
CA CYS A 72 -1.93 4.19 20.72
C CYS A 72 -0.75 3.28 21.10
N GLN A 73 0.43 3.43 20.47
CA GLN A 73 1.60 2.63 20.82
C GLN A 73 2.04 2.86 22.28
N PHE A 74 1.99 4.12 22.75
CA PHE A 74 2.29 4.46 24.14
C PHE A 74 1.22 4.00 25.12
N ALA A 75 -0.05 4.18 24.78
CA ALA A 75 -1.17 3.78 25.64
C ALA A 75 -1.41 2.27 25.69
N GLY A 76 -0.80 1.50 24.76
CA GLY A 76 -1.06 0.07 24.60
C GLY A 76 -2.39 -0.24 23.93
N LEU A 77 -2.98 0.73 23.20
CA LEU A 77 -4.17 0.54 22.38
C LEU A 77 -3.81 -0.11 21.05
N VAL A 78 -4.75 -0.85 20.48
CA VAL A 78 -4.64 -1.37 19.11
C VAL A 78 -5.24 -0.36 18.15
N ILE A 79 -4.39 0.35 17.40
CA ILE A 79 -4.90 1.23 16.36
C ILE A 79 -5.45 0.41 15.20
N THR A 80 -6.66 0.73 14.75
CA THR A 80 -7.38 0.01 13.68
C THR A 80 -7.79 1.02 12.61
N PRO A 81 -6.84 1.43 11.75
CA PRO A 81 -7.13 2.42 10.72
C PRO A 81 -7.90 1.78 9.57
N ILE A 82 -8.95 2.47 9.13
CA ILE A 82 -9.78 2.07 7.99
C ILE A 82 -9.84 3.19 6.94
N ASN A 83 -10.29 2.83 5.75
CA ASN A 83 -10.42 3.80 4.69
C ASN A 83 -11.37 4.94 5.08
N TRP A 84 -10.92 6.18 4.99
CA TRP A 84 -11.72 7.37 5.31
C TRP A 84 -12.96 7.56 4.40
N ARG A 85 -13.02 6.85 3.27
CA ARG A 85 -14.18 6.79 2.37
C ARG A 85 -15.16 5.66 2.73
N ALA A 86 -14.93 4.93 3.84
CA ALA A 86 -15.79 3.84 4.26
C ALA A 86 -17.23 4.33 4.47
N LYS A 87 -18.20 3.54 4.04
CA LYS A 87 -19.61 3.78 4.27
C LYS A 87 -20.03 3.28 5.65
N ALA A 88 -21.22 3.67 6.08
CA ALA A 88 -21.72 3.32 7.41
C ALA A 88 -21.73 1.81 7.68
N ASP A 89 -22.16 1.00 6.73
CA ASP A 89 -22.20 -0.46 6.83
C ASP A 89 -20.79 -1.10 6.90
N GLU A 90 -19.82 -0.51 6.22
CA GLU A 90 -18.43 -0.91 6.32
C GLU A 90 -17.85 -0.54 7.70
N ILE A 91 -18.15 0.66 8.21
CA ILE A 91 -17.76 1.12 9.55
C ILE A 91 -18.34 0.18 10.60
N ASP A 92 -19.64 -0.16 10.51
CA ASP A 92 -20.31 -1.12 11.40
C ASP A 92 -19.59 -2.47 11.41
N PHE A 93 -19.20 -2.96 10.22
CA PHE A 93 -18.44 -4.20 10.11
C PHE A 93 -17.10 -4.13 10.83
N TYR A 94 -16.33 -3.06 10.63
CA TYR A 94 -15.00 -2.93 11.23
C TYR A 94 -15.08 -2.80 12.76
N ILE A 95 -15.99 -1.99 13.27
CA ILE A 95 -16.21 -1.83 14.72
C ILE A 95 -16.60 -3.15 15.36
N ALA A 96 -17.58 -3.84 14.80
CA ALA A 96 -18.04 -5.12 15.33
C ALA A 96 -16.99 -6.22 15.23
N ASN A 97 -16.25 -6.30 14.11
CA ASN A 97 -15.23 -7.33 13.91
C ASN A 97 -14.00 -7.10 14.79
N ALA A 98 -13.54 -5.86 14.94
CA ALA A 98 -12.43 -5.50 15.80
C ALA A 98 -12.80 -5.45 17.28
N GLU A 99 -14.10 -5.49 17.64
CA GLU A 99 -14.58 -5.21 19.01
C GLU A 99 -14.09 -3.86 19.51
N ALA A 100 -14.16 -2.85 18.63
CA ALA A 100 -13.63 -1.54 18.94
C ALA A 100 -14.44 -0.85 20.06
N THR A 101 -13.72 -0.17 20.94
CA THR A 101 -14.29 0.61 22.04
C THR A 101 -14.35 2.11 21.74
N ALA A 102 -13.60 2.56 20.74
CA ALA A 102 -13.58 3.95 20.32
C ALA A 102 -13.38 4.09 18.80
N ILE A 103 -13.84 5.23 18.28
CA ILE A 103 -13.62 5.66 16.89
C ILE A 103 -13.18 7.12 16.86
N ALA A 104 -12.15 7.44 16.07
CA ALA A 104 -11.73 8.80 15.77
C ALA A 104 -11.94 9.10 14.28
N TYR A 105 -12.49 10.26 13.96
CA TYR A 105 -12.86 10.61 12.60
C TYR A 105 -12.75 12.11 12.34
N GLU A 106 -12.68 12.48 11.07
CA GLU A 106 -12.63 13.87 10.60
C GLU A 106 -13.86 14.22 9.76
N ASP A 107 -13.99 15.51 9.40
CA ASP A 107 -15.18 16.05 8.75
C ASP A 107 -15.64 15.29 7.50
N VAL A 108 -14.71 14.83 6.65
CA VAL A 108 -15.07 14.10 5.42
C VAL A 108 -15.77 12.76 5.70
N SER A 109 -15.63 12.21 6.91
CA SER A 109 -16.22 10.93 7.32
C SER A 109 -17.42 11.09 8.26
N THR A 110 -17.75 12.31 8.63
CA THR A 110 -18.77 12.63 9.65
C THR A 110 -20.14 12.01 9.33
N GLU A 111 -20.61 12.10 8.09
CA GLU A 111 -21.91 11.55 7.71
C GLU A 111 -21.96 10.03 7.81
N ALA A 112 -20.87 9.35 7.35
CA ALA A 112 -20.79 7.90 7.42
C ALA A 112 -20.72 7.39 8.87
N VAL A 113 -19.94 8.08 9.74
CA VAL A 113 -19.86 7.74 11.17
C VAL A 113 -21.17 8.00 11.88
N ALA A 114 -21.86 9.10 11.57
CA ALA A 114 -23.17 9.41 12.16
C ALA A 114 -24.26 8.40 11.75
N ALA A 115 -24.20 7.87 10.54
CA ALA A 115 -25.12 6.85 10.05
C ALA A 115 -24.77 5.43 10.51
N SER A 116 -23.56 5.20 11.04
CA SER A 116 -23.13 3.90 11.58
C SER A 116 -23.82 3.59 12.90
N THR A 117 -24.47 2.43 13.00
CA THR A 117 -25.16 2.01 14.22
C THR A 117 -24.20 1.55 15.31
N GLU A 118 -23.08 0.96 14.94
CA GLU A 118 -22.05 0.49 15.88
C GLU A 118 -21.23 1.66 16.43
N ALA A 119 -20.95 2.71 15.61
CA ALA A 119 -20.26 3.90 16.08
C ALA A 119 -21.04 4.66 17.17
N GLN A 120 -22.38 4.60 17.17
CA GLN A 120 -23.21 5.24 18.20
C GLN A 120 -23.11 4.56 19.57
N LYS A 121 -22.57 3.34 19.65
CA LYS A 121 -22.47 2.55 20.89
C LYS A 121 -21.12 2.70 21.60
N ILE A 122 -20.14 3.33 20.98
CA ILE A 122 -18.77 3.42 21.45
C ILE A 122 -18.33 4.88 21.62
N VAL A 123 -17.16 5.09 22.22
CA VAL A 123 -16.57 6.42 22.38
C VAL A 123 -16.27 7.03 21.01
N ARG A 124 -16.73 8.25 20.76
CA ARG A 124 -16.48 8.98 19.51
C ARG A 124 -15.59 10.19 19.75
N ILE A 125 -14.58 10.34 18.89
CA ILE A 125 -13.60 11.44 18.94
C ILE A 125 -13.65 12.17 17.59
N GLY A 126 -14.21 13.38 17.57
CA GLY A 126 -14.19 14.25 16.38
C GLY A 126 -12.90 15.07 16.30
N LEU A 127 -12.28 15.11 15.12
CA LEU A 127 -11.06 15.89 14.92
C LEU A 127 -11.32 17.38 14.68
N ASP A 128 -12.30 17.68 13.86
CA ASP A 128 -12.63 19.03 13.41
C ASP A 128 -13.99 19.44 13.99
N THR A 129 -15.10 18.93 13.49
CA THR A 129 -16.44 19.14 14.02
C THR A 129 -16.78 18.08 15.09
N VAL A 130 -17.33 18.52 16.21
CA VAL A 130 -17.71 17.67 17.34
C VAL A 130 -19.23 17.74 17.54
N ARG A 131 -19.88 16.61 17.61
CA ARG A 131 -21.34 16.50 17.84
C ARG A 131 -21.63 16.25 19.31
N ASP A 132 -22.87 16.42 19.72
CA ASP A 132 -23.31 16.15 21.09
C ASP A 132 -22.97 14.71 21.51
N GLY A 133 -22.40 14.56 22.70
CA GLY A 133 -21.98 13.28 23.25
C GLY A 133 -20.64 12.74 22.70
N GLU A 134 -19.87 13.55 22.01
CA GLU A 134 -18.55 13.22 21.48
C GLU A 134 -17.44 14.00 22.19
N PHE A 135 -16.22 13.48 22.10
CA PHE A 135 -15.03 14.17 22.59
C PHE A 135 -14.33 14.91 21.45
N ALA A 136 -13.93 16.15 21.69
CA ALA A 136 -13.08 16.87 20.75
C ALA A 136 -11.65 16.35 20.85
N PHE A 137 -11.02 16.05 19.71
CA PHE A 137 -9.59 15.71 19.68
C PHE A 137 -8.74 16.79 20.36
N ALA A 138 -9.07 18.07 20.13
CA ALA A 138 -8.38 19.20 20.74
C ALA A 138 -8.45 19.16 22.29
N SER A 139 -9.59 18.77 22.85
CA SER A 139 -9.75 18.68 24.32
C SER A 139 -8.93 17.55 24.94
N LEU A 140 -8.63 16.50 24.16
CA LEU A 140 -7.76 15.43 24.64
C LEU A 140 -6.29 15.88 24.75
N LEU A 141 -5.91 16.93 24.03
CA LEU A 141 -4.56 17.55 24.10
C LEU A 141 -4.43 18.56 25.23
N GLU A 142 -5.52 18.93 25.88
CA GLU A 142 -5.49 19.85 27.03
C GLU A 142 -4.90 19.15 28.25
N ASN A 143 -4.22 19.93 29.10
CA ASN A 143 -3.55 19.45 30.31
C ASN A 143 -2.50 18.36 29.99
N PRO A 144 -1.40 18.74 29.34
CA PRO A 144 -0.35 17.80 29.02
C PRO A 144 0.13 17.12 30.31
N ALA A 145 0.05 15.80 30.33
CA ALA A 145 0.61 14.99 31.39
C ALA A 145 2.14 15.17 31.44
N ASN A 146 2.75 14.80 32.53
CA ASN A 146 4.18 14.52 32.56
C ASN A 146 4.51 13.49 31.46
N ASP A 147 5.78 13.42 31.08
CA ASP A 147 6.27 12.45 30.10
C ASP A 147 5.72 11.04 30.37
N VAL A 148 5.09 10.44 29.36
CA VAL A 148 4.49 9.10 29.47
C VAL A 148 5.50 8.04 29.07
N THR A 149 5.46 6.91 29.76
CA THR A 149 6.20 5.70 29.37
C THR A 149 5.28 4.75 28.58
N PRO A 150 5.82 3.99 27.62
CA PRO A 150 5.05 2.97 26.92
C PRO A 150 4.47 1.92 27.87
N ARG A 151 3.19 1.58 27.66
CA ARG A 151 2.44 0.62 28.51
C ARG A 151 2.39 -0.78 27.89
N ALA A 152 2.72 -0.91 26.60
CA ALA A 152 2.68 -2.18 25.90
C ALA A 152 4.09 -2.69 25.62
N GLY A 153 4.27 -4.00 25.81
CA GLY A 153 5.53 -4.68 25.46
C GLY A 153 5.57 -5.11 23.97
N PRO A 154 6.70 -5.68 23.54
CA PRO A 154 6.93 -6.06 22.14
C PRO A 154 5.92 -7.07 21.57
N GLU A 155 5.33 -7.90 22.42
CA GLU A 155 4.37 -8.94 22.04
C GLU A 155 2.92 -8.43 21.97
N ALA A 156 2.64 -7.22 22.45
CA ALA A 156 1.31 -6.62 22.35
C ALA A 156 0.97 -6.30 20.89
N THR A 157 -0.32 -6.41 20.55
CA THR A 157 -0.82 -5.97 19.25
C THR A 157 -0.70 -4.45 19.13
N SER A 158 -0.07 -3.99 18.08
CA SER A 158 0.17 -2.58 17.74
C SER A 158 -0.95 -2.02 16.87
N VAL A 159 -1.18 -2.72 15.77
CA VAL A 159 -2.12 -2.28 14.73
C VAL A 159 -2.90 -3.47 14.20
N MET A 160 -4.16 -3.25 13.83
CA MET A 160 -4.93 -4.19 13.04
C MET A 160 -5.29 -3.56 11.70
N LEU A 161 -4.66 -4.04 10.62
CA LEU A 161 -4.98 -3.65 9.25
C LEU A 161 -6.06 -4.57 8.69
N TYR A 162 -6.83 -4.05 7.73
CA TYR A 162 -7.82 -4.85 7.02
C TYR A 162 -7.44 -5.00 5.55
N THR A 163 -7.45 -6.24 5.06
CA THR A 163 -7.22 -6.53 3.64
C THR A 163 -8.54 -6.81 2.94
N SER A 164 -8.72 -6.21 1.76
CA SER A 164 -9.78 -6.63 0.84
C SER A 164 -9.39 -7.99 0.26
N GLY A 165 -9.78 -9.08 0.91
CA GLY A 165 -9.60 -10.42 0.35
C GLY A 165 -10.40 -10.58 -0.95
N THR A 166 -10.07 -11.61 -1.74
CA THR A 166 -10.87 -12.09 -2.88
C THR A 166 -12.27 -12.56 -2.45
N THR A 167 -12.51 -12.71 -1.14
CA THR A 167 -13.80 -13.02 -0.52
C THR A 167 -14.55 -11.74 -0.15
N ALA A 168 -15.88 -11.81 -0.10
CA ALA A 168 -16.79 -10.66 0.07
C ALA A 168 -16.56 -9.79 1.34
N LYS A 169 -15.86 -10.27 2.36
CA LYS A 169 -15.61 -9.53 3.61
C LYS A 169 -14.12 -9.35 3.88
N PRO A 170 -13.67 -8.14 4.31
CA PRO A 170 -12.29 -7.87 4.69
C PRO A 170 -11.81 -8.79 5.82
N LYS A 171 -10.50 -9.08 5.83
CA LYS A 171 -9.85 -9.87 6.89
C LYS A 171 -8.99 -8.96 7.75
N GLY A 172 -9.17 -9.00 9.07
CA GLY A 172 -8.31 -8.31 10.03
C GLY A 172 -6.95 -9.02 10.14
N VAL A 173 -5.89 -8.24 10.06
CA VAL A 173 -4.49 -8.65 10.15
C VAL A 173 -3.88 -7.97 11.37
N PRO A 174 -3.95 -8.59 12.57
CA PRO A 174 -3.31 -8.05 13.76
C PRO A 174 -1.79 -8.17 13.65
N ARG A 175 -1.09 -7.12 14.04
CA ARG A 175 0.37 -7.05 13.97
C ARG A 175 0.94 -6.62 15.30
N ARG A 176 1.96 -7.35 15.78
CA ARG A 176 2.61 -7.06 17.05
C ARG A 176 3.57 -5.89 16.95
N GLN A 177 3.83 -5.22 18.07
CA GLN A 177 4.79 -4.12 18.11
C GLN A 177 6.19 -4.53 17.63
N ARG A 178 6.65 -5.73 17.98
CA ARG A 178 7.94 -6.25 17.48
C ARG A 178 7.99 -6.40 15.97
N ALA A 179 6.88 -6.85 15.35
CA ALA A 179 6.81 -7.05 13.90
C ALA A 179 6.78 -5.71 13.15
N GLU A 180 6.03 -4.73 13.66
CA GLU A 180 6.02 -3.38 13.12
C GLU A 180 7.40 -2.71 13.24
N ARG A 181 8.06 -2.88 14.39
CA ARG A 181 9.42 -2.38 14.58
C ARG A 181 10.43 -3.05 13.65
N ALA A 182 10.37 -4.37 13.48
CA ALA A 182 11.24 -5.10 12.56
C ALA A 182 11.04 -4.61 11.12
N ALA A 183 9.78 -4.43 10.69
CA ALA A 183 9.44 -3.91 9.37
C ALA A 183 9.95 -2.47 9.15
N ALA A 184 9.85 -1.60 10.17
CA ALA A 184 10.37 -0.24 10.09
C ALA A 184 11.91 -0.21 9.97
N ILE A 185 12.61 -1.05 10.73
CA ILE A 185 14.08 -1.16 10.65
C ILE A 185 14.50 -1.74 9.29
N ALA A 186 13.80 -2.77 8.81
CA ALA A 186 14.05 -3.33 7.48
C ALA A 186 13.84 -2.28 6.38
N GLN A 187 12.78 -1.46 6.49
CA GLN A 187 12.55 -0.36 5.56
C GLN A 187 13.72 0.61 5.54
N VAL A 188 14.21 1.03 6.72
CA VAL A 188 15.37 1.91 6.84
C VAL A 188 16.61 1.28 6.20
N ALA A 189 16.92 0.04 6.56
CA ALA A 189 18.14 -0.63 6.10
C ALA A 189 18.12 -0.90 4.60
N GLN A 190 16.99 -1.40 4.08
CA GLN A 190 16.88 -1.83 2.69
C GLN A 190 16.65 -0.68 1.70
N ASN A 191 16.13 0.46 2.17
CA ASN A 191 16.05 1.69 1.37
C ASN A 191 17.23 2.64 1.64
N LEU A 192 18.21 2.21 2.41
CA LEU A 192 19.41 3.00 2.75
C LEU A 192 19.05 4.39 3.30
N TYR A 193 17.98 4.48 4.09
CA TYR A 193 17.54 5.74 4.66
C TYR A 193 18.54 6.23 5.72
N ALA A 194 18.93 7.47 5.59
CA ALA A 194 19.82 8.15 6.51
C ALA A 194 19.04 9.01 7.51
N ARG A 195 19.70 9.42 8.58
CA ARG A 195 19.15 10.38 9.53
C ARG A 195 18.81 11.70 8.81
N GLY A 196 17.64 12.26 9.13
CA GLY A 196 17.17 13.51 8.53
C GLY A 196 16.49 13.37 7.18
N GLU A 197 16.22 12.13 6.71
CA GLU A 197 15.37 11.90 5.53
C GLU A 197 13.99 12.54 5.72
N ARG A 198 13.40 12.97 4.61
CA ARG A 198 12.07 13.55 4.55
C ARG A 198 11.23 12.77 3.55
N THR A 199 10.13 12.18 4.02
CA THR A 199 9.22 11.40 3.17
C THR A 199 7.90 12.12 2.95
N LEU A 200 7.33 11.98 1.74
CA LEU A 200 5.95 12.42 1.50
C LEU A 200 4.98 11.40 2.08
N GLY A 201 4.28 11.79 3.14
CA GLY A 201 3.34 10.97 3.88
C GLY A 201 1.97 10.90 3.23
N VAL A 202 1.87 10.33 2.04
CA VAL A 202 0.65 10.27 1.23
C VAL A 202 0.04 8.87 1.15
N MET A 203 0.85 7.82 1.26
CA MET A 203 0.32 6.47 1.33
C MET A 203 -0.53 6.32 2.60
N PRO A 204 -1.79 5.84 2.49
CA PRO A 204 -2.72 5.88 3.61
C PRO A 204 -2.22 5.11 4.83
N LEU A 205 -2.46 5.64 6.03
CA LEU A 205 -2.12 4.98 7.29
C LEU A 205 -3.01 3.75 7.60
N TYR A 206 -4.07 3.53 6.83
CA TYR A 206 -4.82 2.26 6.85
C TYR A 206 -4.21 1.19 5.92
N HIS A 207 -3.02 1.46 5.38
CA HIS A 207 -2.27 0.53 4.52
C HIS A 207 -0.84 0.40 5.00
N THR A 208 -0.25 -0.79 4.80
CA THR A 208 1.14 -1.11 5.20
C THR A 208 2.16 -0.07 4.79
N MET A 209 2.05 0.46 3.56
CA MET A 209 3.01 1.43 3.04
C MET A 209 3.00 2.74 3.83
N GLY A 210 1.82 3.22 4.24
CA GLY A 210 1.70 4.43 5.06
C GLY A 210 2.25 4.24 6.46
N VAL A 211 1.82 3.19 7.16
CA VAL A 211 2.31 2.87 8.50
C VAL A 211 3.83 2.72 8.50
N ARG A 212 4.34 1.95 7.54
CA ARG A 212 5.77 1.68 7.41
C ARG A 212 6.60 2.94 7.16
N SER A 213 6.11 3.85 6.32
CA SER A 213 6.75 5.15 6.06
C SER A 213 6.81 6.01 7.33
N LEU A 214 5.70 6.09 8.08
CA LEU A 214 5.62 6.82 9.34
C LEU A 214 6.62 6.26 10.37
N LEU A 215 6.61 4.94 10.57
CA LEU A 215 7.48 4.29 11.54
C LEU A 215 8.96 4.40 11.16
N ALA A 216 9.30 4.19 9.87
CA ALA A 216 10.68 4.27 9.39
C ALA A 216 11.28 5.67 9.63
N MET A 217 10.56 6.73 9.27
CA MET A 217 11.01 8.10 9.54
C MET A 217 11.18 8.34 11.04
N SER A 218 10.21 7.91 11.84
CA SER A 218 10.30 8.07 13.30
C SER A 218 11.49 7.35 13.92
N MET A 219 11.92 6.20 13.37
CA MET A 219 13.08 5.43 13.90
C MET A 219 14.41 6.12 13.65
N ILE A 220 14.56 6.90 12.58
CA ILE A 220 15.82 7.52 12.18
C ILE A 220 15.91 9.02 12.50
N GLY A 221 14.90 9.60 13.14
CA GLY A 221 14.84 11.05 13.34
C GLY A 221 14.60 11.79 12.01
N GLY A 222 13.87 11.18 11.09
CA GLY A 222 13.43 11.77 9.83
C GLY A 222 12.10 12.51 9.97
N CYS A 223 11.63 13.13 8.89
CA CYS A 223 10.41 13.93 8.86
C CYS A 223 9.32 13.26 8.00
N PHE A 224 8.12 13.16 8.56
CA PHE A 224 6.91 12.73 7.84
C PHE A 224 6.12 13.98 7.43
N VAL A 225 6.16 14.32 6.14
CA VAL A 225 5.44 15.47 5.56
C VAL A 225 4.06 14.99 5.13
N CYS A 226 3.03 15.41 5.86
CA CYS A 226 1.67 14.96 5.65
C CYS A 226 1.09 15.52 4.35
N LEU A 227 0.47 14.65 3.56
CA LEU A 227 -0.42 15.01 2.46
C LEU A 227 -1.73 14.26 2.68
N PRO A 228 -2.77 14.91 3.22
CA PRO A 228 -4.01 14.25 3.65
C PRO A 228 -4.67 13.41 2.55
N ARG A 229 -4.73 13.97 1.36
CA ARG A 229 -5.25 13.33 0.15
C ARG A 229 -4.27 13.56 -0.99
N TYR A 230 -3.99 12.50 -1.77
CA TYR A 230 -3.14 12.65 -2.95
C TYR A 230 -3.78 13.60 -3.97
N ASP A 231 -2.97 14.58 -4.32
CA ASP A 231 -3.12 15.49 -5.44
C ASP A 231 -1.72 15.71 -6.03
N SER A 232 -1.55 15.48 -7.33
CA SER A 232 -0.23 15.51 -7.97
C SER A 232 0.39 16.91 -7.93
N GLY A 233 -0.41 17.97 -8.09
CA GLY A 233 0.05 19.34 -8.01
C GLY A 233 0.56 19.70 -6.62
N ARG A 234 -0.22 19.35 -5.57
CA ARG A 234 0.17 19.56 -4.18
C ARG A 234 1.37 18.70 -3.78
N ALA A 235 1.46 17.47 -4.28
CA ALA A 235 2.61 16.60 -4.06
C ALA A 235 3.90 17.24 -4.62
N LEU A 236 3.85 17.80 -5.82
CA LEU A 236 4.99 18.50 -6.44
C LEU A 236 5.39 19.73 -5.63
N GLU A 237 4.43 20.55 -5.18
CA GLU A 237 4.70 21.70 -4.31
C GLU A 237 5.44 21.29 -3.03
N LEU A 238 4.97 20.22 -2.36
CA LEU A 238 5.60 19.71 -1.15
C LEU A 238 6.98 19.09 -1.42
N ILE A 239 7.17 18.42 -2.56
CA ILE A 239 8.48 17.87 -2.94
C ILE A 239 9.52 18.99 -3.00
N GLU A 240 9.19 20.10 -3.66
CA GLU A 240 10.09 21.23 -3.80
C GLU A 240 10.25 22.00 -2.48
N ALA A 241 9.13 22.43 -1.87
CA ALA A 241 9.15 23.29 -0.68
C ALA A 241 9.76 22.59 0.54
N GLU A 242 9.42 21.33 0.76
CA GLU A 242 9.88 20.55 1.90
C GLU A 242 11.14 19.72 1.60
N ARG A 243 11.68 19.84 0.37
CA ARG A 243 12.87 19.10 -0.07
C ARG A 243 12.77 17.61 0.26
N ILE A 244 11.67 17.00 -0.16
CA ILE A 244 11.43 15.55 0.03
C ILE A 244 12.61 14.77 -0.54
N SER A 245 13.20 13.88 0.27
CA SER A 245 14.40 13.13 -0.11
C SER A 245 14.08 11.72 -0.63
N ASN A 246 12.94 11.18 -0.22
CA ASN A 246 12.49 9.87 -0.66
C ASN A 246 10.98 9.83 -0.93
N LEU A 247 10.60 9.03 -1.93
CA LEU A 247 9.22 8.70 -2.24
C LEU A 247 9.02 7.19 -2.15
N TYR A 248 7.96 6.77 -1.46
CA TYR A 248 7.55 5.38 -1.37
C TYR A 248 6.08 5.26 -1.73
N LEU A 249 5.80 5.04 -3.03
CA LEU A 249 4.47 5.16 -3.62
C LEU A 249 4.08 3.90 -4.39
N VAL A 250 2.78 3.75 -4.65
CA VAL A 250 2.31 2.77 -5.65
C VAL A 250 2.56 3.30 -7.07
N PRO A 251 2.71 2.40 -8.08
CA PRO A 251 2.99 2.81 -9.46
C PRO A 251 2.02 3.84 -10.03
N THR A 252 0.74 3.78 -9.67
CA THR A 252 -0.27 4.70 -10.17
C THR A 252 -0.06 6.14 -9.72
N LEU A 253 0.39 6.36 -8.48
CA LEU A 253 0.69 7.70 -7.99
C LEU A 253 1.97 8.26 -8.65
N TYR A 254 2.95 7.41 -8.92
CA TYR A 254 4.11 7.79 -9.72
C TYR A 254 3.72 8.19 -11.15
N HIS A 255 2.82 7.41 -11.77
CA HIS A 255 2.31 7.71 -13.09
C HIS A 255 1.66 9.11 -13.13
N ASP A 256 0.76 9.38 -12.19
CA ASP A 256 0.04 10.64 -12.13
C ASP A 256 0.98 11.82 -11.83
N LEU A 257 2.01 11.59 -11.02
CA LEU A 257 3.01 12.61 -10.67
C LEU A 257 3.84 13.05 -11.89
N VAL A 258 4.41 12.09 -12.65
CA VAL A 258 5.28 12.42 -13.79
C VAL A 258 4.54 12.87 -15.03
N HIS A 259 3.22 12.68 -15.09
CA HIS A 259 2.39 13.19 -16.18
C HIS A 259 1.66 14.50 -15.82
N HIS A 260 1.87 15.02 -14.61
CA HIS A 260 1.28 16.31 -14.23
C HIS A 260 1.97 17.46 -14.97
N GLU A 261 1.20 18.43 -15.48
CA GLU A 261 1.68 19.56 -16.28
C GLU A 261 2.82 20.36 -15.63
N ARG A 262 2.80 20.47 -14.29
CA ARG A 262 3.80 21.21 -13.51
C ARG A 262 5.08 20.40 -13.24
N PHE A 263 5.13 19.12 -13.57
CA PHE A 263 6.27 18.26 -13.22
C PHE A 263 7.61 18.82 -13.73
N HIS A 264 7.65 19.25 -14.98
CA HIS A 264 8.88 19.77 -15.59
C HIS A 264 9.31 21.14 -15.08
N ALA A 265 8.42 21.89 -14.42
CA ALA A 265 8.70 23.20 -13.83
C ALA A 265 9.05 23.10 -12.32
N THR A 266 8.93 21.93 -11.71
CA THR A 266 9.17 21.68 -10.27
C THR A 266 10.58 21.15 -10.03
N ASP A 267 11.28 21.68 -9.03
CA ASP A 267 12.57 21.13 -8.60
C ASP A 267 12.36 19.84 -7.77
N VAL A 268 12.56 18.70 -8.43
CA VAL A 268 12.48 17.37 -7.79
C VAL A 268 13.86 16.82 -7.44
N SER A 269 14.93 17.60 -7.55
CA SER A 269 16.33 17.15 -7.38
C SER A 269 16.66 16.66 -5.97
N SER A 270 15.87 17.04 -4.97
CA SER A 270 15.98 16.53 -3.60
C SER A 270 15.59 15.06 -3.46
N VAL A 271 14.74 14.54 -4.36
CA VAL A 271 14.29 13.15 -4.35
C VAL A 271 15.39 12.25 -4.91
N ARG A 272 16.13 11.61 -4.02
CA ARG A 272 17.27 10.74 -4.38
C ARG A 272 16.94 9.27 -4.25
N LYS A 273 15.87 8.90 -3.54
CA LYS A 273 15.48 7.52 -3.28
C LYS A 273 14.02 7.31 -3.66
N LEU A 274 13.81 6.35 -4.55
CA LEU A 274 12.48 5.92 -4.95
C LEU A 274 12.22 4.50 -4.46
N GLY A 275 11.00 4.23 -4.03
CA GLY A 275 10.55 2.90 -3.71
C GLY A 275 9.11 2.72 -4.17
N PHE A 276 8.77 1.53 -4.60
CA PHE A 276 7.39 1.19 -4.92
C PHE A 276 7.00 -0.17 -4.37
N ALA A 277 5.71 -0.34 -4.16
CA ALA A 277 5.10 -1.59 -3.73
C ALA A 277 3.61 -1.64 -4.10
N GLY A 278 2.96 -2.74 -3.77
CA GLY A 278 1.50 -2.89 -3.85
C GLY A 278 0.96 -3.26 -5.22
N ALA A 279 1.71 -3.01 -6.28
CA ALA A 279 1.43 -3.46 -7.65
C ALA A 279 2.74 -3.56 -8.43
N SER A 280 2.74 -4.35 -9.50
CA SER A 280 3.86 -4.39 -10.44
C SER A 280 3.98 -3.05 -11.16
N MET A 281 5.21 -2.57 -11.33
CA MET A 281 5.51 -1.40 -12.12
C MET A 281 5.81 -1.82 -13.55
N THR A 282 5.17 -1.18 -14.52
CA THR A 282 5.43 -1.44 -15.93
C THR A 282 6.78 -0.88 -16.34
N ASP A 283 7.45 -1.54 -17.29
CA ASP A 283 8.79 -1.14 -17.76
C ASP A 283 8.80 0.28 -18.33
N GLY A 284 7.74 0.68 -19.03
CA GLY A 284 7.61 2.03 -19.57
C GLY A 284 7.56 3.11 -18.49
N LEU A 285 6.84 2.87 -17.38
CA LEU A 285 6.80 3.80 -16.24
C LEU A 285 8.14 3.82 -15.51
N LEU A 286 8.75 2.65 -15.29
CA LEU A 286 10.05 2.54 -14.64
C LEU A 286 11.12 3.38 -15.36
N GLN A 287 11.22 3.26 -16.69
CA GLN A 287 12.16 4.04 -17.51
C GLN A 287 11.89 5.55 -17.41
N LYS A 288 10.62 5.97 -17.45
CA LYS A 288 10.24 7.38 -17.28
C LYS A 288 10.69 7.93 -15.93
N LEU A 289 10.48 7.19 -14.84
CA LEU A 289 10.87 7.59 -13.49
C LEU A 289 12.39 7.71 -13.33
N VAL A 290 13.15 6.77 -13.89
CA VAL A 290 14.62 6.83 -13.90
C VAL A 290 15.11 8.09 -14.62
N ALA A 291 14.55 8.39 -15.79
CA ALA A 291 14.92 9.58 -16.56
C ALA A 291 14.53 10.88 -15.84
N ALA A 292 13.36 10.90 -15.19
CA ALA A 292 12.80 12.08 -14.55
C ALA A 292 13.50 12.45 -13.23
N PHE A 293 13.72 11.47 -12.34
CA PHE A 293 14.27 11.71 -10.99
C PHE A 293 15.78 11.47 -10.89
N LYS A 294 16.35 10.62 -11.77
CA LYS A 294 17.77 10.18 -11.70
C LYS A 294 18.15 9.73 -10.29
N PRO A 295 17.41 8.79 -9.69
CA PRO A 295 17.58 8.42 -8.29
C PRO A 295 18.90 7.70 -8.05
N ASP A 296 19.47 7.83 -6.85
CA ASP A 296 20.61 7.04 -6.40
C ASP A 296 20.20 5.61 -6.05
N LEU A 297 18.94 5.44 -5.65
CA LEU A 297 18.35 4.16 -5.27
C LEU A 297 16.92 4.07 -5.77
N PHE A 298 16.57 2.97 -6.44
CA PHE A 298 15.19 2.69 -6.85
C PHE A 298 14.81 1.26 -6.48
N VAL A 299 13.92 1.14 -5.51
CA VAL A 299 13.63 -0.12 -4.83
C VAL A 299 12.24 -0.65 -5.21
N ASN A 300 12.17 -1.93 -5.55
CA ASN A 300 10.93 -2.67 -5.64
C ASN A 300 10.72 -3.48 -4.35
N HIS A 301 9.61 -3.25 -3.65
CA HIS A 301 9.18 -4.05 -2.51
C HIS A 301 8.00 -4.93 -2.89
N TYR A 302 8.14 -6.23 -2.71
CA TYR A 302 7.04 -7.17 -2.79
C TYR A 302 6.71 -7.69 -1.40
N GLY A 303 5.44 -7.59 -1.00
CA GLY A 303 4.94 -8.00 0.29
C GLY A 303 3.44 -7.83 0.43
N SER A 304 2.92 -8.06 1.61
CA SER A 304 1.49 -7.98 1.92
C SER A 304 1.25 -7.37 3.32
N SER A 305 -0.01 -7.26 3.74
CA SER A 305 -0.32 -6.84 5.11
C SER A 305 0.09 -7.88 6.14
N GLU A 306 0.11 -9.13 5.77
CA GLU A 306 0.48 -10.28 6.60
C GLU A 306 1.98 -10.32 6.88
N ILE A 307 2.79 -9.97 5.87
CA ILE A 307 4.25 -9.87 5.97
C ILE A 307 4.67 -8.72 5.07
N TYR A 308 5.18 -7.63 5.66
CA TYR A 308 5.41 -6.38 4.92
C TYR A 308 6.45 -6.50 3.81
N THR A 309 7.46 -7.37 3.99
CA THR A 309 8.46 -7.62 2.96
C THR A 309 8.67 -9.12 2.78
N PHE A 310 8.25 -9.66 1.64
CA PHE A 310 8.69 -10.96 1.18
C PHE A 310 10.06 -10.82 0.52
N THR A 311 10.12 -10.03 -0.54
CA THR A 311 11.36 -9.78 -1.29
C THR A 311 11.56 -8.29 -1.56
N ILE A 312 12.78 -7.95 -1.91
CA ILE A 312 13.20 -6.60 -2.23
C ILE A 312 14.25 -6.61 -3.35
N ASP A 313 14.09 -5.71 -4.30
CA ASP A 313 15.10 -5.39 -5.31
C ASP A 313 15.54 -3.93 -5.11
N GLN A 314 16.82 -3.74 -4.75
CA GLN A 314 17.40 -2.41 -4.53
C GLN A 314 17.89 -1.76 -5.84
N ALA A 315 17.82 -2.47 -6.94
CA ALA A 315 18.28 -2.02 -8.26
C ALA A 315 17.23 -2.31 -9.34
N ALA A 316 15.95 -2.05 -9.01
CA ALA A 316 14.79 -2.38 -9.87
C ALA A 316 14.96 -1.97 -11.35
N PRO A 317 15.61 -0.83 -11.70
CA PRO A 317 15.84 -0.48 -13.10
C PRO A 317 16.79 -1.43 -13.85
N ASN A 318 17.68 -2.13 -13.15
CA ASN A 318 18.68 -3.01 -13.78
C ASN A 318 18.08 -4.34 -14.26
N LYS A 319 16.97 -4.77 -13.63
CA LYS A 319 16.27 -6.01 -13.95
C LYS A 319 14.76 -5.79 -13.89
N PRO A 320 14.18 -5.10 -14.87
CA PRO A 320 12.75 -4.78 -14.89
C PRO A 320 11.87 -6.02 -14.66
N GLY A 321 10.80 -5.86 -13.87
CA GLY A 321 9.90 -6.95 -13.48
C GLY A 321 10.41 -7.83 -12.32
N SER A 322 11.67 -7.75 -11.94
CA SER A 322 12.21 -8.45 -10.77
C SER A 322 11.61 -7.87 -9.47
N ALA A 323 11.22 -8.75 -8.55
CA ALA A 323 10.91 -8.42 -7.16
C ALA A 323 12.12 -8.69 -6.24
N GLY A 324 13.28 -9.03 -6.81
CA GLY A 324 14.52 -9.25 -6.10
C GLY A 324 14.56 -10.51 -5.25
N ARG A 325 15.21 -10.41 -4.11
CA ARG A 325 15.47 -11.55 -3.20
C ARG A 325 14.80 -11.32 -1.85
N ALA A 326 14.75 -12.39 -1.05
CA ALA A 326 14.16 -12.34 0.29
C ALA A 326 14.68 -11.13 1.09
N GLY A 327 13.75 -10.42 1.75
CA GLY A 327 14.09 -9.33 2.65
C GLY A 327 14.91 -9.80 3.84
N ILE A 328 15.59 -8.87 4.52
CA ILE A 328 16.54 -9.18 5.62
C ILE A 328 15.90 -9.94 6.79
N ASN A 329 14.59 -9.84 6.97
CA ASN A 329 13.84 -10.51 8.04
C ASN A 329 13.08 -11.75 7.52
N GLN A 330 13.37 -12.26 6.29
CA GLN A 330 12.47 -13.21 5.67
C GLN A 330 13.18 -14.34 4.91
N MET A 331 12.50 -15.46 4.77
CA MET A 331 12.81 -16.53 3.82
C MET A 331 11.61 -16.73 2.89
N VAL A 332 11.88 -16.83 1.60
CA VAL A 332 10.86 -17.02 0.55
C VAL A 332 11.19 -18.25 -0.28
N ARG A 333 10.16 -18.98 -0.68
CA ARG A 333 10.26 -20.12 -1.60
C ARG A 333 9.20 -19.97 -2.70
N VAL A 334 9.46 -20.60 -3.83
CA VAL A 334 8.44 -20.88 -4.84
C VAL A 334 8.20 -22.38 -4.81
N VAL A 335 6.95 -22.77 -4.56
CA VAL A 335 6.54 -24.18 -4.53
C VAL A 335 5.66 -24.48 -5.73
N LYS A 336 5.59 -25.76 -6.14
CA LYS A 336 4.76 -26.18 -7.27
C LYS A 336 3.30 -25.75 -7.06
N LEU A 337 2.61 -25.39 -8.12
CA LEU A 337 1.19 -25.02 -8.03
C LEU A 337 0.38 -26.18 -7.44
N GLY A 338 -0.44 -25.87 -6.44
CA GLY A 338 -1.22 -26.85 -5.72
C GLY A 338 -0.44 -27.69 -4.72
N ALA A 339 0.82 -27.36 -4.43
CA ALA A 339 1.64 -28.06 -3.45
C ALA A 339 0.97 -28.11 -2.06
N ALA A 340 1.00 -29.27 -1.44
CA ALA A 340 0.54 -29.47 -0.07
C ALA A 340 1.65 -29.18 0.96
N SER A 341 2.91 -29.38 0.56
CA SER A 341 4.10 -29.21 1.39
C SER A 341 4.91 -27.97 0.97
N PRO A 342 5.48 -27.22 1.92
CA PRO A 342 6.44 -26.16 1.62
C PRO A 342 7.76 -26.67 1.03
N ASP A 343 7.99 -27.98 1.03
CA ASP A 343 9.19 -28.63 0.48
C ASP A 343 9.01 -29.08 -0.97
N ASP A 344 7.81 -28.97 -1.54
CA ASP A 344 7.53 -29.24 -2.96
C ASP A 344 8.02 -28.08 -3.84
N ILE A 345 9.33 -27.83 -3.82
CA ILE A 345 9.97 -26.68 -4.48
C ILE A 345 9.77 -26.77 -6.00
N ALA A 346 9.41 -25.64 -6.61
CA ALA A 346 9.42 -25.46 -8.07
C ALA A 346 10.87 -25.37 -8.58
N ALA A 347 11.12 -25.86 -9.78
CA ALA A 347 12.42 -25.70 -10.41
C ALA A 347 12.70 -24.23 -10.77
N VAL A 348 13.98 -23.91 -11.03
CA VAL A 348 14.36 -22.59 -11.54
C VAL A 348 13.60 -22.32 -12.85
N GLN A 349 12.99 -21.15 -12.99
CA GLN A 349 12.11 -20.71 -14.07
C GLN A 349 10.77 -21.47 -14.17
N GLU A 350 10.49 -22.41 -13.25
CA GLU A 350 9.16 -23.02 -13.15
C GLU A 350 8.24 -22.11 -12.34
N GLU A 351 7.07 -21.78 -12.89
CA GLU A 351 6.06 -21.01 -12.19
C GLU A 351 5.43 -21.82 -11.07
N GLY A 352 5.30 -21.22 -9.89
CA GLY A 352 4.71 -21.83 -8.71
C GLY A 352 4.02 -20.83 -7.80
N GLU A 353 3.55 -21.29 -6.64
CA GLU A 353 3.02 -20.43 -5.58
C GLU A 353 4.16 -19.91 -4.71
N ILE A 354 4.15 -18.61 -4.44
CA ILE A 354 5.12 -17.94 -3.57
C ILE A 354 4.70 -18.17 -2.12
N ILE A 355 5.64 -18.65 -1.29
CA ILE A 355 5.43 -18.82 0.14
C ILE A 355 6.51 -18.12 0.95
N ALA A 356 6.16 -17.68 2.17
CA ALA A 356 7.04 -16.95 3.06
C ALA A 356 7.07 -17.58 4.46
N LEU A 357 8.22 -17.56 5.13
CA LEU A 357 8.40 -18.17 6.44
C LEU A 357 7.66 -17.37 7.53
N LEU A 358 6.82 -18.05 8.34
CA LEU A 358 6.10 -17.42 9.44
C LEU A 358 6.98 -17.07 10.65
N ALA A 359 8.14 -17.68 10.78
CA ALA A 359 9.10 -17.33 11.83
C ALA A 359 9.90 -16.04 11.54
N GLY A 360 9.68 -15.41 10.37
CA GLY A 360 10.27 -14.11 10.05
C GLY A 360 9.78 -13.00 10.99
N ASP A 361 10.66 -12.05 11.31
CA ASP A 361 10.37 -11.02 12.31
C ASP A 361 9.20 -10.09 11.93
N GLU A 362 8.90 -9.96 10.63
CA GLU A 362 7.80 -9.14 10.12
C GLU A 362 6.47 -9.89 10.01
N SER A 363 6.42 -11.16 10.37
CA SER A 363 5.25 -12.00 10.15
C SER A 363 4.13 -11.71 11.15
N PHE A 364 2.88 -11.85 10.68
CA PHE A 364 1.69 -11.85 11.53
C PHE A 364 1.47 -13.21 12.18
N ASP A 365 0.59 -13.26 13.19
CA ASP A 365 0.26 -14.53 13.87
C ASP A 365 -0.96 -15.24 13.25
N GLY A 366 -1.60 -14.64 12.26
CA GLY A 366 -2.80 -15.13 11.60
C GLY A 366 -3.91 -14.08 11.52
N TYR A 367 -4.94 -14.39 10.74
CA TYR A 367 -6.09 -13.52 10.56
C TYR A 367 -6.99 -13.53 11.80
N TRP A 368 -7.44 -12.35 12.18
CA TRP A 368 -8.31 -12.13 13.32
C TRP A 368 -9.65 -12.85 13.14
N ARG A 369 -9.95 -13.81 14.04
CA ARG A 369 -11.21 -14.56 14.07
C ARG A 369 -11.60 -15.25 12.76
N ARG A 370 -10.59 -15.70 11.99
CA ARG A 370 -10.80 -16.37 10.70
C ARG A 370 -10.04 -17.71 10.63
N PRO A 371 -10.44 -18.71 11.47
CA PRO A 371 -9.73 -19.98 11.54
C PRO A 371 -9.67 -20.71 10.20
N GLU A 372 -10.73 -20.59 9.38
CA GLU A 372 -10.78 -21.17 8.04
C GLU A 372 -9.77 -20.55 7.07
N ALA A 373 -9.57 -19.22 7.17
CA ALA A 373 -8.57 -18.53 6.36
C ALA A 373 -7.15 -18.85 6.83
N ASN A 374 -6.95 -18.99 8.16
CA ASN A 374 -5.68 -19.42 8.74
C ASN A 374 -5.33 -20.85 8.30
N ALA A 375 -6.25 -21.78 8.38
CA ALA A 375 -6.03 -23.16 7.94
C ALA A 375 -5.66 -23.26 6.45
N LYS A 376 -6.23 -22.39 5.62
CA LYS A 376 -5.91 -22.32 4.18
C LYS A 376 -4.53 -21.74 3.92
N ALA A 377 -4.18 -20.65 4.61
CA ALA A 377 -3.00 -19.84 4.28
C ALA A 377 -1.76 -20.21 5.10
N LEU A 378 -1.92 -20.70 6.33
CA LEU A 378 -0.81 -20.97 7.25
C LEU A 378 -0.60 -22.49 7.35
N ARG A 379 0.45 -22.99 6.70
CA ARG A 379 0.71 -24.41 6.64
C ARG A 379 2.17 -24.72 6.99
N GLN A 380 2.39 -25.63 7.93
CA GLN A 380 3.73 -26.14 8.29
C GLN A 380 4.78 -25.04 8.53
N GLY A 381 4.37 -23.91 9.19
CA GLY A 381 5.27 -22.79 9.48
C GLY A 381 5.48 -21.80 8.32
N TRP A 382 4.74 -21.94 7.22
CA TRP A 382 4.80 -21.07 6.06
C TRP A 382 3.46 -20.40 5.76
N TYR A 383 3.54 -19.17 5.29
CA TYR A 383 2.42 -18.42 4.74
C TYR A 383 2.35 -18.63 3.23
N PHE A 384 1.29 -19.26 2.76
CA PHE A 384 0.96 -19.43 1.35
C PHE A 384 0.23 -18.18 0.88
N THR A 385 0.91 -17.40 0.04
CA THR A 385 0.47 -16.01 -0.27
C THR A 385 -0.73 -15.96 -1.21
N GLY A 386 -0.92 -17.00 -2.01
CA GLY A 386 -1.85 -17.02 -3.14
C GLY A 386 -1.34 -16.23 -4.35
N ASP A 387 -0.11 -15.76 -4.32
CA ASP A 387 0.56 -15.13 -5.45
C ASP A 387 1.40 -16.17 -6.20
N THR A 388 1.53 -16.00 -7.52
CA THR A 388 2.36 -16.85 -8.38
C THR A 388 3.63 -16.14 -8.81
N GLY A 389 4.67 -16.93 -9.08
CA GLY A 389 5.94 -16.42 -9.55
C GLY A 389 6.95 -17.53 -9.81
N TYR A 390 8.13 -17.13 -10.21
CA TYR A 390 9.27 -18.03 -10.41
C TYR A 390 10.57 -17.38 -9.95
N LEU A 391 11.55 -18.19 -9.62
CA LEU A 391 12.92 -17.75 -9.43
C LEU A 391 13.69 -17.91 -10.73
N ASP A 392 14.44 -16.88 -11.12
CA ASP A 392 15.33 -16.99 -12.27
C ASP A 392 16.66 -17.66 -11.91
N GLN A 393 17.58 -17.75 -12.88
CA GLN A 393 18.90 -18.39 -12.71
C GLN A 393 19.80 -17.66 -11.70
N ASP A 394 19.58 -16.35 -11.50
CA ASP A 394 20.30 -15.54 -10.53
C ASP A 394 19.69 -15.66 -9.12
N GLY A 395 18.51 -16.28 -8.97
CA GLY A 395 17.77 -16.43 -7.74
C GLY A 395 16.87 -15.22 -7.42
N ASP A 396 16.59 -14.35 -8.39
CA ASP A 396 15.66 -13.24 -8.24
C ASP A 396 14.22 -13.70 -8.52
N LEU A 397 13.29 -13.22 -7.70
CA LEU A 397 11.87 -13.54 -7.82
C LEU A 397 11.19 -12.66 -8.88
N PHE A 398 10.41 -13.28 -9.73
CA PHE A 398 9.47 -12.62 -10.63
C PHE A 398 8.04 -12.98 -10.23
N VAL A 399 7.24 -11.98 -9.84
CA VAL A 399 5.84 -12.16 -9.49
C VAL A 399 5.01 -12.10 -10.76
N THR A 400 4.32 -13.17 -11.10
CA THR A 400 3.55 -13.31 -12.34
C THR A 400 2.07 -12.99 -12.16
N GLY A 401 1.58 -12.93 -10.93
CA GLY A 401 0.20 -12.57 -10.64
C GLY A 401 -0.33 -13.23 -9.37
N ARG A 402 -1.61 -13.52 -9.40
CA ARG A 402 -2.26 -14.29 -8.35
C ARG A 402 -2.74 -15.63 -8.92
N VAL A 403 -2.77 -16.65 -8.07
CA VAL A 403 -3.36 -17.96 -8.45
C VAL A 403 -4.77 -17.76 -9.02
N ASP A 404 -5.56 -16.84 -8.43
CA ASP A 404 -6.93 -16.56 -8.86
C ASP A 404 -7.03 -15.69 -10.13
N ASP A 405 -6.00 -14.89 -10.47
CA ASP A 405 -5.97 -13.97 -11.63
C ASP A 405 -5.32 -14.60 -12.87
N MET A 406 -4.71 -15.77 -12.74
CA MET A 406 -4.07 -16.50 -13.84
C MET A 406 -5.07 -16.72 -14.97
N ILE A 407 -4.67 -16.38 -16.19
CA ILE A 407 -5.50 -16.60 -17.38
C ILE A 407 -5.16 -17.97 -17.94
N ILE A 408 -6.08 -18.91 -17.79
CA ILE A 408 -5.94 -20.24 -18.41
C ILE A 408 -6.62 -20.18 -19.78
N THR A 409 -5.82 -20.16 -20.85
CA THR A 409 -6.30 -20.09 -22.23
C THR A 409 -5.81 -21.30 -23.02
N GLY A 410 -6.72 -22.14 -23.48
CA GLY A 410 -6.36 -23.35 -24.24
C GLY A 410 -5.48 -24.33 -23.46
N GLY A 411 -5.54 -24.33 -22.12
CA GLY A 411 -4.71 -25.17 -21.26
C GLY A 411 -3.37 -24.55 -20.85
N GLU A 412 -3.02 -23.38 -21.40
CA GLU A 412 -1.79 -22.66 -21.08
C GLU A 412 -2.04 -21.60 -20.03
N ASN A 413 -1.11 -21.45 -19.08
CA ASN A 413 -1.11 -20.39 -18.07
C ASN A 413 -0.50 -19.12 -18.65
N VAL A 414 -1.22 -18.01 -18.54
CA VAL A 414 -0.78 -16.70 -19.05
C VAL A 414 -0.83 -15.68 -17.94
N SER A 415 0.32 -15.06 -17.65
CA SER A 415 0.45 -13.95 -16.72
C SER A 415 -0.06 -12.64 -17.35
N PRO A 416 -1.01 -11.94 -16.72
CA PRO A 416 -1.41 -10.61 -17.16
C PRO A 416 -0.27 -9.60 -17.16
N VAL A 417 0.62 -9.68 -16.14
CA VAL A 417 1.68 -8.71 -15.89
C VAL A 417 2.70 -8.64 -17.02
N GLU A 418 3.07 -9.78 -17.59
CA GLU A 418 4.01 -9.86 -18.72
C GLU A 418 3.48 -9.09 -19.94
N ILE A 419 2.18 -9.20 -20.21
CA ILE A 419 1.53 -8.55 -21.34
C ILE A 419 1.35 -7.06 -21.07
N GLU A 420 1.00 -6.69 -19.84
CA GLU A 420 0.90 -5.30 -19.39
C GLU A 420 2.25 -4.59 -19.53
N SER A 421 3.35 -5.22 -19.10
CA SER A 421 4.70 -4.68 -19.30
C SER A 421 5.02 -4.49 -20.78
N CYS A 422 4.77 -5.49 -21.61
CA CYS A 422 4.99 -5.37 -23.05
C CYS A 422 4.23 -4.18 -23.65
N LEU A 423 2.92 -4.11 -23.45
CA LEU A 423 2.07 -3.06 -24.04
C LEU A 423 2.39 -1.66 -23.49
N SER A 424 2.87 -1.55 -22.27
CA SER A 424 3.24 -0.26 -21.65
C SER A 424 4.40 0.45 -22.33
N LEU A 425 5.21 -0.28 -23.10
CA LEU A 425 6.33 0.26 -23.87
C LEU A 425 5.85 0.92 -25.19
N HIS A 426 4.62 0.70 -25.59
CA HIS A 426 4.08 1.31 -26.81
C HIS A 426 3.75 2.79 -26.56
N PRO A 427 4.24 3.74 -27.40
CA PRO A 427 4.13 5.18 -27.13
C PRO A 427 2.68 5.71 -27.06
N ALA A 428 1.72 5.01 -27.70
CA ALA A 428 0.32 5.37 -27.66
C ALA A 428 -0.46 4.77 -26.47
N VAL A 429 0.19 4.03 -25.57
CA VAL A 429 -0.43 3.42 -24.39
C VAL A 429 -0.10 4.29 -23.16
N ALA A 430 -1.13 4.86 -22.54
CA ALA A 430 -1.00 5.56 -21.27
C ALA A 430 -1.03 4.58 -20.08
N GLU A 431 -2.07 3.72 -20.07
CA GLU A 431 -2.24 2.67 -19.07
C GLU A 431 -2.81 1.42 -19.73
N VAL A 432 -2.51 0.26 -19.14
CA VAL A 432 -3.04 -1.03 -19.62
C VAL A 432 -3.32 -1.96 -18.44
N ALA A 433 -4.41 -2.73 -18.56
CA ALA A 433 -4.71 -3.85 -17.68
C ALA A 433 -5.15 -5.05 -18.52
N VAL A 434 -4.68 -6.24 -18.17
CA VAL A 434 -4.95 -7.47 -18.89
C VAL A 434 -5.76 -8.42 -18.03
N VAL A 435 -6.80 -9.03 -18.60
CA VAL A 435 -7.67 -10.00 -17.93
C VAL A 435 -8.03 -11.16 -18.85
N GLY A 436 -8.45 -12.28 -18.27
CA GLY A 436 -9.08 -13.38 -18.99
C GLY A 436 -10.59 -13.18 -19.11
N LEU A 437 -11.10 -13.04 -20.31
CA LEU A 437 -12.55 -13.04 -20.57
C LEU A 437 -13.01 -14.45 -20.97
N ALA A 438 -14.21 -14.83 -20.56
CA ALA A 438 -14.79 -16.12 -20.94
C ALA A 438 -14.88 -16.31 -22.45
N ASP A 439 -14.54 -17.50 -22.94
CA ASP A 439 -14.58 -17.90 -24.34
C ASP A 439 -14.97 -19.36 -24.45
N GLU A 440 -15.90 -19.67 -25.35
CA GLU A 440 -16.45 -21.03 -25.54
C GLU A 440 -15.39 -22.03 -26.00
N ARG A 441 -14.43 -21.61 -26.84
CA ARG A 441 -13.41 -22.47 -27.40
C ARG A 441 -12.18 -22.64 -26.52
N TRP A 442 -11.73 -21.53 -25.92
CA TRP A 442 -10.46 -21.46 -25.20
C TRP A 442 -10.59 -21.49 -23.68
N GLY A 443 -11.86 -21.55 -23.16
CA GLY A 443 -12.17 -21.35 -21.75
C GLY A 443 -12.05 -19.87 -21.37
N LYS A 444 -10.87 -19.28 -21.54
CA LYS A 444 -10.67 -17.84 -21.47
C LYS A 444 -9.83 -17.35 -22.65
N ILE A 445 -10.04 -16.11 -23.06
CA ILE A 445 -9.16 -15.38 -23.97
C ILE A 445 -8.47 -14.24 -23.23
N VAL A 446 -7.26 -13.92 -23.65
CA VAL A 446 -6.53 -12.75 -23.15
C VAL A 446 -7.14 -11.49 -23.75
N ALA A 447 -7.55 -10.55 -22.89
CA ALA A 447 -8.09 -9.26 -23.27
C ALA A 447 -7.28 -8.12 -22.63
N ALA A 448 -6.82 -7.17 -23.44
CA ALA A 448 -6.13 -5.96 -23.00
C ALA A 448 -7.09 -4.77 -22.97
N PHE A 449 -7.23 -4.14 -21.82
CA PHE A 449 -7.94 -2.89 -21.62
C PHE A 449 -6.91 -1.76 -21.63
N VAL A 450 -7.04 -0.83 -22.55
CA VAL A 450 -6.02 0.18 -22.84
C VAL A 450 -6.61 1.58 -22.71
N LYS A 451 -5.99 2.39 -21.85
CA LYS A 451 -6.18 3.84 -21.90
C LYS A 451 -5.13 4.42 -22.84
N ARG A 452 -5.60 5.09 -23.87
CA ARG A 452 -4.71 5.63 -24.92
C ARG A 452 -4.04 6.94 -24.49
N ALA A 453 -2.76 7.08 -24.82
CA ALA A 453 -2.04 8.36 -24.78
C ALA A 453 -2.16 9.12 -26.13
N ALA A 454 -2.33 8.37 -27.23
CA ALA A 454 -2.51 8.87 -28.58
C ALA A 454 -3.38 7.88 -29.39
N ALA A 455 -3.92 8.32 -30.52
CA ALA A 455 -4.70 7.47 -31.40
C ALA A 455 -3.90 6.24 -31.84
N VAL A 456 -4.46 5.06 -31.64
CA VAL A 456 -3.87 3.76 -32.02
C VAL A 456 -5.01 2.77 -32.29
N GLU A 457 -4.81 1.92 -33.30
CA GLU A 457 -5.74 0.85 -33.62
C GLU A 457 -5.31 -0.49 -32.98
N PRO A 458 -6.25 -1.42 -32.72
CA PRO A 458 -5.94 -2.73 -32.15
C PRO A 458 -4.86 -3.51 -32.92
N ASP A 459 -4.88 -3.44 -34.25
CA ASP A 459 -3.90 -4.13 -35.11
C ASP A 459 -2.48 -3.63 -34.90
N ALA A 460 -2.28 -2.33 -34.60
CA ALA A 460 -0.97 -1.77 -34.32
C ALA A 460 -0.44 -2.28 -32.97
N LEU A 461 -1.28 -2.40 -31.96
CA LEU A 461 -0.93 -2.99 -30.66
C LEU A 461 -0.60 -4.48 -30.79
N ASP A 462 -1.38 -5.23 -31.59
CA ASP A 462 -1.08 -6.65 -31.84
C ASP A 462 0.24 -6.83 -32.59
N GLN A 463 0.50 -5.99 -33.59
CA GLN A 463 1.78 -6.00 -34.30
C GLN A 463 2.96 -5.68 -33.38
N PHE A 464 2.77 -4.74 -32.46
CA PHE A 464 3.78 -4.43 -31.43
C PHE A 464 4.06 -5.64 -30.54
N CYS A 465 3.02 -6.32 -30.04
CA CYS A 465 3.18 -7.56 -29.27
C CYS A 465 3.90 -8.65 -30.08
N ARG A 466 3.66 -8.77 -31.38
CA ARG A 466 4.36 -9.73 -32.26
C ARG A 466 5.86 -9.43 -32.35
N SER A 467 6.23 -8.16 -32.40
CA SER A 467 7.63 -7.73 -32.54
C SER A 467 8.41 -7.73 -31.21
N SER A 468 7.72 -7.82 -30.07
CA SER A 468 8.33 -7.74 -28.75
C SER A 468 8.89 -9.07 -28.20
N GLY A 469 8.73 -10.18 -28.94
CA GLY A 469 9.11 -11.52 -28.46
C GLY A 469 8.09 -12.21 -27.58
N LEU A 470 6.91 -11.59 -27.33
CA LEU A 470 5.80 -12.20 -26.59
C LEU A 470 5.29 -13.44 -27.32
N ALA A 471 5.20 -14.57 -26.64
CA ALA A 471 4.71 -15.81 -27.23
C ALA A 471 3.30 -15.65 -27.80
N ASN A 472 3.03 -16.29 -28.97
CA ASN A 472 1.77 -16.10 -29.69
C ASN A 472 0.51 -16.38 -28.88
N PHE A 473 0.53 -17.35 -27.98
CA PHE A 473 -0.64 -17.71 -27.17
C PHE A 473 -0.91 -16.69 -26.05
N LYS A 474 0.09 -15.88 -25.67
CA LYS A 474 -0.01 -14.82 -24.66
C LYS A 474 -0.59 -13.51 -25.23
N ARG A 475 -0.53 -13.31 -26.55
CA ARG A 475 -1.00 -12.06 -27.16
C ARG A 475 -2.49 -11.85 -26.94
N PRO A 476 -2.94 -10.61 -26.63
CA PRO A 476 -4.35 -10.31 -26.51
C PRO A 476 -5.13 -10.65 -27.79
N ARG A 477 -6.24 -11.34 -27.62
CA ARG A 477 -7.20 -11.59 -28.69
C ARG A 477 -8.27 -10.52 -28.80
N ARG A 478 -8.35 -9.68 -27.76
CA ARG A 478 -9.27 -8.56 -27.69
C ARG A 478 -8.57 -7.35 -27.09
N TYR A 479 -8.71 -6.20 -27.76
CA TYR A 479 -8.29 -4.89 -27.25
C TYR A 479 -9.54 -4.06 -27.01
N VAL A 480 -9.65 -3.45 -25.84
CA VAL A 480 -10.76 -2.59 -25.42
C VAL A 480 -10.18 -1.25 -25.01
N PHE A 481 -10.58 -0.20 -25.68
CA PHE A 481 -10.18 1.15 -25.30
C PHE A 481 -11.11 1.71 -24.23
N VAL A 482 -10.54 2.25 -23.16
CA VAL A 482 -11.26 2.71 -21.96
C VAL A 482 -10.81 4.11 -21.56
N GLU A 483 -11.75 4.88 -20.99
CA GLU A 483 -11.46 6.21 -20.45
C GLU A 483 -10.53 6.14 -19.23
N ALA A 484 -10.72 5.11 -18.40
CA ALA A 484 -9.89 4.87 -17.22
C ALA A 484 -9.81 3.37 -16.88
N ILE A 485 -8.68 2.94 -16.33
CA ILE A 485 -8.53 1.61 -15.74
C ILE A 485 -9.05 1.65 -14.30
N PRO A 486 -10.01 0.78 -13.90
CA PRO A 486 -10.51 0.73 -12.53
C PRO A 486 -9.42 0.43 -11.51
N LYS A 487 -9.37 1.23 -10.44
CA LYS A 487 -8.36 1.12 -9.37
C LYS A 487 -9.02 1.18 -8.00
N SER A 488 -8.42 0.50 -7.03
CA SER A 488 -8.79 0.64 -5.64
C SER A 488 -8.38 2.01 -5.08
N PRO A 489 -8.91 2.43 -3.90
CA PRO A 489 -8.48 3.69 -3.26
C PRO A 489 -6.98 3.81 -2.97
N VAL A 490 -6.27 2.68 -2.94
CA VAL A 490 -4.81 2.62 -2.77
C VAL A 490 -4.07 2.39 -4.10
N GLY A 491 -4.74 2.60 -5.24
CA GLY A 491 -4.13 2.55 -6.56
C GLY A 491 -3.91 1.17 -7.16
N LYS A 492 -4.40 0.07 -6.55
CA LYS A 492 -4.31 -1.28 -7.12
C LYS A 492 -5.33 -1.49 -8.22
N LEU A 493 -4.93 -2.15 -9.31
CA LEU A 493 -5.83 -2.52 -10.41
C LEU A 493 -6.97 -3.42 -9.91
N LEU A 494 -8.20 -3.10 -10.32
CA LEU A 494 -9.41 -3.87 -9.99
C LEU A 494 -9.84 -4.69 -11.20
N ARG A 495 -9.05 -5.73 -11.56
CA ARG A 495 -9.31 -6.59 -12.73
C ARG A 495 -10.70 -7.20 -12.74
N ARG A 496 -11.26 -7.51 -11.56
CA ARG A 496 -12.63 -8.03 -11.43
C ARG A 496 -13.70 -7.11 -12.06
N MET A 497 -13.52 -5.79 -11.96
CA MET A 497 -14.45 -4.82 -12.56
C MET A 497 -14.40 -4.89 -14.10
N LEU A 498 -13.20 -5.05 -14.67
CA LEU A 498 -13.03 -5.23 -16.11
C LEU A 498 -13.70 -6.52 -16.59
N VAL A 499 -13.54 -7.61 -15.85
CA VAL A 499 -14.20 -8.90 -16.15
C VAL A 499 -15.72 -8.79 -16.02
N ALA A 500 -16.23 -8.04 -15.04
CA ALA A 500 -17.65 -7.81 -14.81
C ALA A 500 -18.29 -6.82 -15.81
N GLY A 501 -17.49 -6.15 -16.67
CA GLY A 501 -17.98 -5.13 -17.59
C GLY A 501 -18.21 -3.76 -16.95
N GLU A 502 -17.70 -3.54 -15.73
CA GLU A 502 -17.82 -2.30 -14.96
C GLU A 502 -16.70 -1.32 -15.33
N TYR A 503 -16.75 -0.79 -16.54
CA TYR A 503 -15.81 0.21 -17.07
C TYR A 503 -16.49 1.12 -18.10
N GLU A 504 -15.92 2.31 -18.28
CA GLU A 504 -16.37 3.24 -19.33
C GLU A 504 -15.50 3.04 -20.58
N SER A 505 -16.13 2.62 -21.68
CA SER A 505 -15.46 2.53 -22.97
C SER A 505 -15.16 3.93 -23.49
N GLU A 506 -13.98 4.11 -24.09
CA GLU A 506 -13.64 5.35 -24.76
C GLU A 506 -14.66 5.66 -25.86
N ARG A 507 -15.21 6.86 -25.87
CA ARG A 507 -16.15 7.31 -26.89
C ARG A 507 -15.43 7.40 -28.23
N GLU A 508 -15.92 6.69 -29.24
CA GLU A 508 -15.40 6.90 -30.61
C GLU A 508 -15.51 8.38 -30.96
N PRO A 509 -14.42 9.01 -31.45
CA PRO A 509 -14.53 10.36 -32.01
C PRO A 509 -15.57 10.32 -33.14
N PRO A 510 -16.44 11.34 -33.27
CA PRO A 510 -17.46 11.37 -34.29
C PRO A 510 -16.78 11.15 -35.64
N ARG A 511 -17.19 10.09 -36.36
CA ARG A 511 -16.71 9.82 -37.75
C ARG A 511 -16.93 11.12 -38.52
N ARG A 512 -15.87 11.73 -39.03
CA ARG A 512 -15.99 12.84 -39.97
C ARG A 512 -16.80 12.31 -41.13
N GLN A 513 -18.04 12.77 -41.25
CA GLN A 513 -18.86 12.54 -42.46
C GLN A 513 -18.04 13.13 -43.62
N GLY A 514 -17.52 12.25 -44.46
CA GLY A 514 -16.88 12.68 -45.69
C GLY A 514 -17.89 13.47 -46.51
N ASN A 515 -17.57 14.74 -46.76
CA ASN A 515 -18.27 15.50 -47.79
C ASN A 515 -18.13 14.76 -49.10
N ALA A 516 -19.21 14.11 -49.51
CA ALA A 516 -19.39 13.72 -50.90
C ALA A 516 -19.62 15.03 -51.67
N ALA A 517 -18.65 15.43 -52.47
CA ALA A 517 -18.78 16.38 -53.57
C ALA A 517 -18.71 15.63 -54.88
#